data_2a76a3ac668e0e685dc346b7cd9662bf
#
_entry.id   2a76a3ac668e0e685dc346b7cd9662bf
#
_cell.length_a   1.000
_cell.length_b   1.000
_cell.length_c   1.000
_cell.angle_alpha   90.00
_cell.angle_beta   90.00
_cell.angle_gamma   90.00
#
_symmetry.space_group_name_H-M   'P 1'
#
loop_
_entity.id
_entity.type
_entity.pdbx_description
1 polymer ?
#
loop_
_entity_poly.entity_id
_entity_poly.type
_entity_poly.pdbx_seq_one_letter_code
_entity_poly.pdbx_strand_id
1 'polypeptide(L)'
;MVKRLKKSGWVFGVLLLVAASSRMAAGQVGGELKKWHKVTLTFDGPATSEMAEPSPFLDYRLNVTFTHEAGNKSYLVPGYFAADGDAANTSAEAGNKWRVHFAPDVVGTWTYRVSFRKGPNVAVSEEKDAGESAGFMDGRTGSFKVGPTDKTGRDFRGKGMLQYVGKHHLRFAETGEYFLKCGADAPENFLAYSDFDGDFKT
;
A
#
# COMPACT_ATOMS: atom_id res chain seq x y z
N MET A 1 13.28 -3.10 83.53
CA MET A 1 12.10 -3.33 82.70
C MET A 1 12.25 -2.47 81.44
N VAL A 2 12.82 -2.99 80.33
CA VAL A 2 13.20 -2.26 79.15
C VAL A 2 12.24 -2.68 78.01
N LYS A 3 11.41 -1.75 77.51
CA LYS A 3 10.50 -1.97 76.42
C LYS A 3 11.24 -1.80 75.09
N ARG A 4 11.32 -2.89 74.29
CA ARG A 4 11.82 -2.84 72.90
C ARG A 4 10.72 -2.28 71.97
N LEU A 5 11.04 -1.17 71.27
CA LEU A 5 10.27 -0.68 70.14
C LEU A 5 10.55 -1.53 68.90
N LYS A 6 9.51 -2.09 68.27
CA LYS A 6 9.54 -2.68 66.96
C LYS A 6 9.49 -1.60 65.87
N LYS A 7 10.54 -1.50 65.06
CA LYS A 7 10.54 -0.68 63.85
C LYS A 7 9.82 -1.45 62.73
N SER A 8 8.67 -0.93 62.29
CA SER A 8 7.98 -1.39 61.11
C SER A 8 8.60 -0.73 59.88
N GLY A 9 9.31 -1.51 59.08
CA GLY A 9 9.86 -1.07 57.79
C GLY A 9 8.78 -1.18 56.69
N TRP A 10 8.37 -0.04 56.16
CA TRP A 10 7.54 0.02 54.96
C TRP A 10 8.49 -0.05 53.75
N VAL A 11 8.37 -1.15 52.98
CA VAL A 11 9.03 -1.28 51.67
C VAL A 11 8.10 -0.67 50.64
N PHE A 12 8.43 0.52 50.17
CA PHE A 12 7.80 1.11 48.99
C PHE A 12 8.30 0.39 47.74
N GLY A 13 7.51 -0.54 47.24
CA GLY A 13 7.72 -1.14 45.91
C GLY A 13 7.40 -0.12 44.83
N VAL A 14 8.44 0.41 44.18
CA VAL A 14 8.29 1.23 42.99
C VAL A 14 7.91 0.29 41.81
N LEU A 15 6.66 0.29 41.44
CA LEU A 15 6.18 -0.43 40.25
C LEU A 15 6.61 0.37 39.02
N LEU A 16 7.71 -0.04 38.37
CA LEU A 16 8.14 0.53 37.10
C LEU A 16 7.17 0.06 36.03
N LEU A 17 6.23 0.92 35.63
CA LEU A 17 5.38 0.69 34.46
C LEU A 17 6.25 0.91 33.23
N VAL A 18 6.78 -0.16 32.64
CA VAL A 18 7.40 -0.12 31.34
C VAL A 18 6.28 0.01 30.31
N ALA A 19 6.00 1.23 29.88
CA ALA A 19 5.17 1.49 28.71
C ALA A 19 5.90 0.92 27.50
N ALA A 20 5.52 -0.28 27.06
CA ALA A 20 5.93 -0.82 25.78
C ALA A 20 5.32 0.06 24.68
N SER A 21 6.07 1.06 24.24
CA SER A 21 5.74 1.80 23.01
C SER A 21 5.85 0.80 21.86
N SER A 22 4.73 0.21 21.45
CA SER A 22 4.66 -0.54 20.20
C SER A 22 5.01 0.42 19.07
N ARG A 23 6.28 0.41 18.66
CA ARG A 23 6.69 1.04 17.40
C ARG A 23 5.95 0.28 16.30
N MET A 24 4.85 0.85 15.89
CA MET A 24 4.12 0.37 14.73
C MET A 24 5.08 0.43 13.54
N ALA A 25 5.43 -0.72 12.98
CA ALA A 25 6.41 -0.82 11.91
C ALA A 25 5.98 0.06 10.71
N ALA A 26 6.91 0.83 10.17
CA ALA A 26 6.70 1.56 8.92
C ALA A 26 6.29 0.57 7.82
N GLY A 27 5.51 1.02 6.83
CA GLY A 27 5.20 0.18 5.68
C GLY A 27 6.49 -0.34 5.03
N GLN A 28 6.50 -1.61 4.68
CA GLN A 28 7.63 -2.18 3.93
C GLN A 28 7.61 -1.60 2.52
N VAL A 29 8.70 -0.94 2.13
CA VAL A 29 8.89 -0.39 0.78
C VAL A 29 9.63 -1.42 -0.06
N GLY A 30 9.04 -1.82 -1.19
CA GLY A 30 9.62 -2.77 -2.13
C GLY A 30 9.61 -2.23 -3.56
N GLY A 31 10.34 -2.92 -4.46
CA GLY A 31 10.49 -2.53 -5.85
C GLY A 31 11.87 -1.92 -6.15
N GLU A 32 12.09 -1.51 -7.40
CA GLU A 32 13.40 -1.01 -7.84
C GLU A 32 13.69 0.44 -7.42
N LEU A 33 12.71 1.16 -6.88
CA LEU A 33 12.79 2.57 -6.46
C LEU A 33 13.37 3.49 -7.55
N LYS A 34 12.91 3.28 -8.77
CA LYS A 34 13.31 4.04 -9.95
C LYS A 34 12.11 4.73 -10.59
N LYS A 35 12.36 5.82 -11.29
CA LYS A 35 11.35 6.54 -12.06
C LYS A 35 10.65 5.58 -13.04
N TRP A 36 9.31 5.61 -13.09
CA TRP A 36 8.44 4.75 -13.90
C TRP A 36 8.42 3.27 -13.51
N HIS A 37 9.10 2.88 -12.43
CA HIS A 37 9.05 1.52 -11.92
C HIS A 37 8.02 1.40 -10.80
N LYS A 38 7.41 0.22 -10.70
CA LYS A 38 6.46 -0.07 -9.64
C LYS A 38 7.16 -0.09 -8.27
N VAL A 39 6.77 0.83 -7.40
CA VAL A 39 7.07 0.82 -5.97
C VAL A 39 5.86 0.22 -5.26
N THR A 40 6.10 -0.70 -4.34
CA THR A 40 5.06 -1.34 -3.54
C THR A 40 5.25 -0.96 -2.08
N LEU A 41 4.21 -0.43 -1.45
CA LEU A 41 4.14 -0.36 0.00
C LEU A 41 3.28 -1.53 0.50
N THR A 42 3.79 -2.26 1.48
CA THR A 42 3.08 -3.35 2.14
C THR A 42 2.92 -3.02 3.62
N PHE A 43 1.72 -3.17 4.14
CA PHE A 43 1.36 -2.91 5.52
C PHE A 43 0.74 -4.15 6.15
N ASP A 44 0.95 -4.30 7.45
CA ASP A 44 0.16 -5.22 8.26
C ASP A 44 -1.11 -4.51 8.73
N GLY A 45 -2.25 -5.08 8.39
CA GLY A 45 -3.57 -4.60 8.76
C GLY A 45 -4.36 -5.66 9.52
N PRO A 46 -5.69 -5.53 9.58
CA PRO A 46 -6.53 -6.56 10.16
C PRO A 46 -6.38 -7.89 9.40
N ALA A 47 -6.29 -8.99 10.15
CA ALA A 47 -6.40 -10.32 9.57
C ALA A 47 -7.86 -10.52 9.11
N THR A 48 -8.03 -10.91 7.86
CA THR A 48 -9.35 -11.12 7.23
C THR A 48 -9.24 -12.14 6.10
N SER A 49 -10.35 -12.45 5.46
CA SER A 49 -10.41 -13.31 4.28
C SER A 49 -11.31 -12.69 3.21
N GLU A 50 -11.22 -13.16 1.99
CA GLU A 50 -12.02 -12.67 0.86
C GLU A 50 -13.52 -12.80 1.10
N MET A 51 -13.94 -13.83 1.87
CA MET A 51 -15.34 -14.10 2.22
C MET A 51 -15.73 -13.58 3.61
N ALA A 52 -14.88 -12.77 4.26
CA ALA A 52 -15.17 -12.30 5.61
C ALA A 52 -16.21 -11.18 5.63
N GLU A 53 -16.88 -11.06 6.78
CA GLU A 53 -17.70 -9.92 7.16
C GLU A 53 -17.07 -9.25 8.40
N PRO A 54 -16.77 -7.96 8.34
CA PRO A 54 -16.95 -7.03 7.21
C PRO A 54 -16.02 -7.35 6.02
N SER A 55 -16.53 -7.07 4.80
CA SER A 55 -15.82 -7.36 3.56
C SER A 55 -14.54 -6.54 3.41
N PRO A 56 -13.37 -7.16 3.17
CA PRO A 56 -12.13 -6.41 2.94
C PRO A 56 -12.16 -5.55 1.67
N PHE A 57 -13.05 -5.85 0.73
CA PHE A 57 -13.16 -5.16 -0.55
C PHE A 57 -14.16 -4.00 -0.54
N LEU A 58 -15.20 -4.07 0.32
CA LEU A 58 -16.25 -3.05 0.38
C LEU A 58 -16.17 -2.19 1.63
N ASP A 59 -15.85 -2.80 2.78
CA ASP A 59 -15.96 -2.17 4.09
C ASP A 59 -14.63 -1.63 4.65
N TYR A 60 -13.56 -1.73 3.86
CA TYR A 60 -12.27 -1.09 4.13
C TYR A 60 -11.80 -0.29 2.93
N ARG A 61 -11.22 0.87 3.20
CA ARG A 61 -10.63 1.74 2.18
C ARG A 61 -9.21 2.14 2.59
N LEU A 62 -8.24 1.59 1.89
CA LEU A 62 -6.83 2.01 1.98
C LEU A 62 -6.55 3.02 0.87
N ASN A 63 -6.11 4.21 1.25
CA ASN A 63 -5.62 5.22 0.34
C ASN A 63 -4.25 5.71 0.81
N VAL A 64 -3.34 5.95 -0.11
CA VAL A 64 -2.03 6.52 0.18
C VAL A 64 -1.81 7.74 -0.67
N THR A 65 -1.54 8.87 -0.02
CA THR A 65 -1.14 10.10 -0.70
C THR A 65 0.38 10.13 -0.78
N PHE A 66 0.92 10.14 -2.00
CA PHE A 66 2.34 10.32 -2.28
C PHE A 66 2.61 11.77 -2.67
N THR A 67 3.61 12.39 -2.07
CA THR A 67 3.98 13.79 -2.36
C THR A 67 5.48 13.86 -2.62
N HIS A 68 5.86 14.47 -3.74
CA HIS A 68 7.26 14.71 -4.08
C HIS A 68 7.85 15.85 -3.24
N GLU A 69 9.12 15.78 -2.89
CA GLU A 69 9.82 16.75 -2.05
C GLU A 69 9.72 18.21 -2.54
N ALA A 70 9.62 18.42 -3.86
CA ALA A 70 9.40 19.75 -4.42
C ALA A 70 7.97 20.30 -4.21
N GLY A 71 7.06 19.51 -3.65
CA GLY A 71 5.68 19.89 -3.34
C GLY A 71 4.76 20.13 -4.55
N ASN A 72 5.27 20.01 -5.76
CA ASN A 72 4.52 20.29 -7.00
C ASN A 72 3.77 19.10 -7.57
N LYS A 73 3.95 17.90 -6.99
CA LYS A 73 3.26 16.66 -7.39
C LYS A 73 2.76 15.91 -6.19
N SER A 74 1.50 15.54 -6.25
CA SER A 74 0.84 14.72 -5.23
C SER A 74 -0.16 13.79 -5.91
N TYR A 75 -0.14 12.52 -5.50
CA TYR A 75 -1.00 11.47 -6.05
C TYR A 75 -1.70 10.73 -4.92
N LEU A 76 -3.03 10.62 -5.01
CA LEU A 76 -3.83 9.74 -4.17
C LEU A 76 -3.95 8.39 -4.89
N VAL A 77 -3.43 7.34 -4.28
CA VAL A 77 -3.40 6.00 -4.86
C VAL A 77 -4.18 5.05 -3.96
N PRO A 78 -5.23 4.38 -4.46
CA PRO A 78 -5.94 3.38 -3.69
C PRO A 78 -5.07 2.13 -3.49
N GLY A 79 -5.21 1.53 -2.31
CA GLY A 79 -4.63 0.24 -1.98
C GLY A 79 -5.68 -0.86 -1.96
N TYR A 80 -5.26 -2.07 -1.60
CA TYR A 80 -6.12 -3.25 -1.62
C TYR A 80 -5.70 -4.27 -0.56
N PHE A 81 -6.61 -5.18 -0.24
CA PHE A 81 -6.33 -6.37 0.56
C PHE A 81 -5.51 -7.37 -0.29
N ALA A 82 -4.41 -7.83 0.25
CA ALA A 82 -3.44 -8.66 -0.47
C ALA A 82 -3.21 -10.02 0.22
N ALA A 83 -4.18 -10.50 0.97
CA ALA A 83 -4.15 -11.77 1.71
C ALA A 83 -2.82 -11.97 2.47
N ASP A 84 -2.01 -12.97 2.11
CA ASP A 84 -0.67 -13.23 2.66
C ASP A 84 0.43 -12.35 2.02
N GLY A 85 0.10 -11.63 0.96
CA GLY A 85 1.02 -10.81 0.18
C GLY A 85 1.64 -11.53 -1.02
N ASP A 86 1.33 -12.78 -1.24
CA ASP A 86 1.83 -13.58 -2.38
C ASP A 86 0.73 -14.49 -2.97
N ALA A 87 -0.53 -14.10 -2.82
CA ALA A 87 -1.71 -14.89 -3.19
C ALA A 87 -1.65 -15.44 -4.63
N ALA A 88 -1.06 -14.69 -5.58
CA ALA A 88 -0.87 -15.16 -6.95
C ALA A 88 -0.03 -16.44 -7.07
N ASN A 89 0.80 -16.77 -6.06
CA ASN A 89 1.61 -17.98 -6.03
C ASN A 89 1.14 -19.00 -4.97
N THR A 90 0.44 -18.52 -3.94
CA THR A 90 0.04 -19.34 -2.78
C THR A 90 -1.43 -19.71 -2.79
N SER A 91 -2.25 -19.05 -3.65
CA SER A 91 -3.72 -19.13 -3.64
C SER A 91 -4.33 -18.81 -2.27
N ALA A 92 -3.69 -17.91 -1.52
CA ALA A 92 -4.15 -17.52 -0.20
C ALA A 92 -5.39 -16.62 -0.29
N GLU A 93 -6.49 -17.07 0.28
CA GLU A 93 -7.74 -16.31 0.42
C GLU A 93 -7.81 -15.47 1.70
N ALA A 94 -6.85 -15.65 2.61
CA ALA A 94 -6.82 -15.00 3.91
C ALA A 94 -5.43 -14.51 4.28
N GLY A 95 -5.39 -13.48 5.14
CA GLY A 95 -4.13 -12.93 5.62
C GLY A 95 -4.31 -11.56 6.26
N ASN A 96 -3.22 -10.83 6.40
CA ASN A 96 -3.22 -9.51 7.01
C ASN A 96 -2.46 -8.46 6.20
N LYS A 97 -2.12 -8.75 4.95
CA LYS A 97 -1.34 -7.82 4.11
C LYS A 97 -2.26 -6.90 3.32
N TRP A 98 -1.89 -5.62 3.33
CA TRP A 98 -2.54 -4.56 2.58
C TRP A 98 -1.48 -3.84 1.76
N ARG A 99 -1.77 -3.57 0.49
CA ARG A 99 -0.78 -3.07 -0.45
C ARG A 99 -1.27 -1.86 -1.23
N VAL A 100 -0.30 -1.05 -1.64
CA VAL A 100 -0.48 -0.03 -2.67
C VAL A 100 0.68 -0.08 -3.64
N HIS A 101 0.39 0.11 -4.92
CA HIS A 101 1.38 0.20 -5.98
C HIS A 101 1.42 1.61 -6.53
N PHE A 102 2.62 2.16 -6.62
CA PHE A 102 2.85 3.51 -7.14
C PHE A 102 4.01 3.48 -8.15
N ALA A 103 3.87 4.17 -9.28
CA ALA A 103 4.93 4.34 -10.25
C ALA A 103 5.33 5.83 -10.28
N PRO A 104 6.39 6.23 -9.55
CA PRO A 104 6.81 7.62 -9.48
C PRO A 104 7.29 8.14 -10.83
N ASP A 105 6.84 9.31 -11.22
CA ASP A 105 7.16 9.96 -12.50
C ASP A 105 8.29 11.00 -12.41
N VAL A 106 8.88 11.17 -11.22
CA VAL A 106 9.98 12.10 -10.95
C VAL A 106 11.00 11.44 -10.03
N VAL A 107 12.28 11.66 -10.29
CA VAL A 107 13.39 11.30 -9.40
C VAL A 107 13.40 12.22 -8.17
N GLY A 108 13.88 11.74 -7.04
CA GLY A 108 13.94 12.51 -5.79
C GLY A 108 13.28 11.78 -4.64
N THR A 109 13.03 12.50 -3.55
CA THR A 109 12.40 11.96 -2.36
C THR A 109 10.88 12.08 -2.46
N TRP A 110 10.21 10.97 -2.24
CA TRP A 110 8.76 10.89 -2.11
C TRP A 110 8.40 10.59 -0.67
N THR A 111 7.52 11.40 -0.12
CA THR A 111 6.87 11.14 1.16
C THR A 111 5.50 10.51 0.91
N TYR A 112 5.03 9.71 1.86
CA TYR A 112 3.68 9.16 1.80
C TYR A 112 2.93 9.34 3.12
N ARG A 113 1.60 9.46 3.00
CA ARG A 113 0.67 9.44 4.13
C ARG A 113 -0.46 8.47 3.84
N VAL A 114 -0.72 7.60 4.80
CA VAL A 114 -1.75 6.55 4.72
C VAL A 114 -3.05 7.05 5.33
N SER A 115 -4.16 6.75 4.67
CA SER A 115 -5.52 6.80 5.20
C SER A 115 -6.11 5.39 5.10
N PHE A 116 -6.50 4.82 6.24
CA PHE A 116 -7.11 3.50 6.30
C PHE A 116 -8.42 3.57 7.07
N ARG A 117 -9.52 3.48 6.35
CA ARG A 117 -10.87 3.69 6.85
C ARG A 117 -11.67 2.40 6.82
N LYS A 118 -12.64 2.24 7.74
CA LYS A 118 -13.60 1.14 7.76
C LYS A 118 -15.02 1.67 7.95
N GLY A 119 -15.98 0.95 7.42
CA GLY A 119 -17.41 1.24 7.52
C GLY A 119 -18.16 0.63 6.36
N PRO A 120 -19.49 0.48 6.43
CA PRO A 120 -20.27 -0.15 5.37
C PRO A 120 -20.05 0.54 4.02
N ASN A 121 -19.63 -0.23 3.02
CA ASN A 121 -19.38 0.23 1.65
C ASN A 121 -18.41 1.43 1.53
N VAL A 122 -17.52 1.63 2.50
CA VAL A 122 -16.59 2.78 2.50
C VAL A 122 -15.67 2.80 1.29
N ALA A 123 -15.35 1.63 0.73
CA ALA A 123 -14.45 1.54 -0.43
C ALA A 123 -15.02 2.21 -1.68
N VAL A 124 -16.34 2.20 -1.86
CA VAL A 124 -17.03 2.77 -3.01
C VAL A 124 -17.69 4.12 -2.73
N SER A 125 -17.52 4.67 -1.53
CA SER A 125 -18.05 5.99 -1.17
C SER A 125 -17.26 7.10 -1.86
N GLU A 126 -17.97 8.08 -2.43
CA GLU A 126 -17.38 9.30 -2.99
C GLU A 126 -16.95 10.30 -1.91
N GLU A 127 -17.48 10.15 -0.69
CA GLU A 127 -17.11 11.01 0.44
C GLU A 127 -15.70 10.70 0.92
N LYS A 128 -14.85 11.74 0.96
CA LYS A 128 -13.42 11.59 1.35
C LYS A 128 -13.27 11.07 2.79
N ASP A 129 -14.13 11.52 3.68
CA ASP A 129 -14.07 11.23 5.12
C ASP A 129 -15.04 10.11 5.54
N ALA A 130 -15.64 9.38 4.59
CA ALA A 130 -16.52 8.26 4.89
C ALA A 130 -15.84 7.22 5.77
N GLY A 131 -16.64 6.63 6.66
CA GLY A 131 -16.20 5.63 7.62
C GLY A 131 -15.38 6.20 8.77
N GLU A 132 -14.90 5.34 9.64
CA GLU A 132 -14.03 5.67 10.78
C GLU A 132 -12.61 5.16 10.56
N SER A 133 -11.64 5.59 11.39
CA SER A 133 -10.29 5.04 11.34
C SER A 133 -10.32 3.53 11.60
N ALA A 134 -9.70 2.76 10.74
CA ALA A 134 -9.53 1.33 10.93
C ALA A 134 -8.34 1.00 11.86
N GLY A 135 -7.59 2.01 12.33
CA GLY A 135 -6.36 1.81 13.10
C GLY A 135 -5.20 1.30 12.23
N PHE A 136 -4.39 0.40 12.78
CA PHE A 136 -3.24 -0.21 12.09
C PHE A 136 -2.30 0.81 11.43
N MET A 137 -2.37 0.95 10.10
CA MET A 137 -1.53 1.89 9.34
C MET A 137 -2.18 3.27 9.16
N ASP A 138 -3.39 3.51 9.64
CA ASP A 138 -4.07 4.81 9.47
C ASP A 138 -3.23 5.97 10.04
N GLY A 139 -3.12 7.05 9.28
CA GLY A 139 -2.31 8.21 9.64
C GLY A 139 -0.79 8.04 9.52
N ARG A 140 -0.29 6.86 9.18
CA ARG A 140 1.15 6.63 9.04
C ARG A 140 1.75 7.43 7.90
N THR A 141 3.00 7.81 8.11
CA THR A 141 3.82 8.51 7.12
C THR A 141 5.16 7.80 6.96
N GLY A 142 5.80 8.05 5.84
CA GLY A 142 7.14 7.57 5.58
C GLY A 142 7.69 8.21 4.31
N SER A 143 8.88 7.79 3.89
CA SER A 143 9.51 8.30 2.67
C SER A 143 10.38 7.24 2.03
N PHE A 144 10.65 7.43 0.74
CA PHE A 144 11.62 6.66 -0.02
C PHE A 144 12.23 7.55 -1.11
N LYS A 145 13.42 7.19 -1.57
CA LYS A 145 14.14 7.93 -2.61
C LYS A 145 14.04 7.18 -3.93
N VAL A 146 13.70 7.90 -4.99
CA VAL A 146 13.57 7.40 -6.37
C VAL A 146 14.75 7.85 -7.19
N GLY A 147 15.45 6.90 -7.81
CA GLY A 147 16.53 7.15 -8.76
C GLY A 147 16.03 7.23 -10.21
N PRO A 148 16.91 7.54 -11.15
CA PRO A 148 16.60 7.46 -12.58
C PRO A 148 16.34 6.01 -13.00
N THR A 149 15.55 5.82 -14.06
CA THR A 149 15.43 4.52 -14.70
C THR A 149 16.75 4.14 -15.41
N ASP A 150 17.08 2.86 -15.41
CA ASP A 150 18.18 2.27 -16.16
C ASP A 150 17.67 1.47 -17.37
N LYS A 151 16.38 1.52 -17.66
CA LYS A 151 15.77 0.76 -18.76
C LYS A 151 15.83 1.54 -20.05
N THR A 152 16.10 0.81 -21.13
CA THR A 152 16.27 1.35 -22.49
C THR A 152 15.63 0.42 -23.52
N GLY A 153 15.56 0.85 -24.77
CA GLY A 153 15.14 0.04 -25.90
C GLY A 153 13.66 -0.36 -25.81
N ARG A 154 13.39 -1.67 -25.74
CA ARG A 154 12.02 -2.23 -25.72
C ARG A 154 11.37 -2.26 -24.35
N ASP A 155 12.09 -1.93 -23.29
CA ASP A 155 11.53 -1.87 -21.95
C ASP A 155 10.74 -0.57 -21.76
N PHE A 156 9.43 -0.66 -21.69
CA PHE A 156 8.54 0.49 -21.58
C PHE A 156 8.75 1.30 -20.31
N ARG A 157 9.35 0.73 -19.25
CA ARG A 157 9.72 1.48 -18.05
C ARG A 157 10.75 2.57 -18.33
N GLY A 158 11.53 2.45 -19.41
CA GLY A 158 12.42 3.51 -19.90
C GLY A 158 11.70 4.61 -20.68
N LYS A 159 10.48 4.33 -21.18
CA LYS A 159 9.70 5.26 -22.00
C LYS A 159 8.67 6.06 -21.21
N GLY A 160 8.36 5.62 -20.00
CA GLY A 160 7.37 6.23 -19.16
C GLY A 160 5.93 5.75 -19.42
N MET A 161 4.99 6.33 -18.69
CA MET A 161 3.58 5.99 -18.80
C MET A 161 3.00 6.45 -20.14
N LEU A 162 2.07 5.68 -20.69
CA LEU A 162 1.26 6.10 -21.84
C LEU A 162 0.27 7.18 -21.44
N GLN A 163 0.22 8.26 -22.20
CA GLN A 163 -0.65 9.39 -21.98
C GLN A 163 -1.50 9.69 -23.20
N TYR A 164 -2.78 10.03 -22.97
CA TYR A 164 -3.61 10.64 -23.99
C TYR A 164 -3.21 12.11 -24.16
N VAL A 165 -2.91 12.53 -25.37
CA VAL A 165 -2.43 13.88 -25.71
C VAL A 165 -3.34 14.60 -26.71
N GLY A 166 -4.62 14.20 -26.78
CA GLY A 166 -5.59 14.80 -27.70
C GLY A 166 -5.35 14.42 -29.17
N LYS A 167 -4.66 13.32 -29.45
CA LYS A 167 -4.34 12.81 -30.80
C LYS A 167 -4.83 11.37 -30.94
N HIS A 168 -4.73 10.80 -32.15
CA HIS A 168 -5.17 9.42 -32.41
C HIS A 168 -4.38 8.36 -31.64
N HIS A 169 -3.12 8.62 -31.35
CA HIS A 169 -2.25 7.68 -30.66
C HIS A 169 -1.87 8.18 -29.28
N LEU A 170 -1.68 7.24 -28.35
CA LEU A 170 -1.08 7.51 -27.06
C LEU A 170 0.40 7.84 -27.23
N ARG A 171 0.95 8.59 -26.29
CA ARG A 171 2.34 9.00 -26.29
C ARG A 171 3.01 8.63 -24.98
N PHE A 172 4.25 8.14 -25.05
CA PHE A 172 5.05 7.89 -23.85
C PHE A 172 5.47 9.19 -23.18
N ALA A 173 5.27 9.29 -21.88
CA ALA A 173 5.50 10.50 -21.10
C ALA A 173 6.97 10.92 -21.04
N GLU A 174 7.91 9.97 -21.06
CA GLU A 174 9.34 10.25 -20.93
C GLU A 174 10.00 10.56 -22.28
N THR A 175 9.76 9.72 -23.27
CA THR A 175 10.45 9.82 -24.57
C THR A 175 9.68 10.68 -25.57
N GLY A 176 8.39 10.91 -25.38
CA GLY A 176 7.55 11.60 -26.34
C GLY A 176 7.21 10.79 -27.59
N GLU A 177 7.67 9.56 -27.69
CA GLU A 177 7.35 8.66 -28.81
C GLU A 177 5.86 8.29 -28.80
N TYR A 178 5.26 8.19 -29.98
CA TYR A 178 3.89 7.68 -30.10
C TYR A 178 3.87 6.16 -29.99
N PHE A 179 2.87 5.66 -29.29
CA PHE A 179 2.61 4.23 -29.16
C PHE A 179 1.66 3.78 -30.26
N LEU A 180 2.15 2.91 -31.13
CA LEU A 180 1.36 2.25 -32.15
C LEU A 180 1.01 0.85 -31.67
N LYS A 181 -0.27 0.64 -31.34
CA LYS A 181 -0.79 -0.68 -30.99
C LYS A 181 -0.99 -1.48 -32.30
N CYS A 182 -0.36 -2.65 -32.37
CA CYS A 182 -0.61 -3.63 -33.41
C CYS A 182 -0.70 -5.03 -32.78
N GLY A 183 -1.52 -5.90 -33.35
CA GLY A 183 -1.76 -7.25 -32.86
C GLY A 183 -3.23 -7.55 -32.63
N ALA A 184 -3.52 -8.78 -32.19
CA ALA A 184 -4.87 -9.22 -31.85
C ALA A 184 -5.42 -8.41 -30.66
N ASP A 185 -6.71 -8.11 -30.70
CA ASP A 185 -7.44 -7.41 -29.67
C ASP A 185 -8.63 -8.27 -29.23
N ALA A 186 -8.36 -9.27 -28.40
CA ALA A 186 -9.36 -10.19 -27.87
C ALA A 186 -9.17 -10.38 -26.35
N PRO A 187 -9.30 -9.31 -25.55
CA PRO A 187 -9.12 -9.40 -24.09
C PRO A 187 -10.24 -10.24 -23.43
N GLU A 188 -11.39 -10.40 -24.08
CA GLU A 188 -12.55 -11.07 -23.53
C GLU A 188 -12.24 -12.53 -23.15
N ASN A 189 -11.53 -13.24 -24.01
CA ASN A 189 -11.15 -14.62 -23.73
C ASN A 189 -10.12 -14.75 -22.62
N PHE A 190 -9.27 -13.75 -22.46
CA PHE A 190 -8.27 -13.71 -21.40
C PHE A 190 -8.92 -13.38 -20.06
N LEU A 191 -9.85 -12.45 -20.02
CA LEU A 191 -10.54 -12.02 -18.79
C LEU A 191 -11.65 -12.97 -18.34
N ALA A 192 -12.00 -13.96 -19.17
CA ALA A 192 -13.01 -14.97 -18.84
C ALA A 192 -12.45 -16.16 -18.05
N TYR A 193 -11.17 -16.17 -17.72
CA TYR A 193 -10.58 -17.19 -16.87
C TYR A 193 -11.04 -16.97 -15.42
N SER A 194 -11.57 -18.00 -14.79
CA SER A 194 -11.59 -18.14 -13.34
C SER A 194 -10.22 -18.67 -12.89
N ASP A 195 -9.85 -18.46 -11.65
CA ASP A 195 -8.61 -18.99 -11.05
C ASP A 195 -7.31 -18.32 -11.55
N PHE A 196 -7.29 -16.98 -11.64
CA PHE A 196 -6.08 -16.22 -11.93
C PHE A 196 -5.04 -16.24 -10.80
N ASP A 197 -5.43 -16.65 -9.64
CA ASP A 197 -4.63 -16.71 -8.42
C ASP A 197 -3.96 -18.06 -8.18
N GLY A 198 -4.04 -18.96 -9.16
CA GLY A 198 -3.23 -20.18 -9.20
C GLY A 198 -3.85 -21.42 -8.57
N ASP A 199 -5.11 -21.39 -8.10
CA ASP A 199 -5.82 -22.59 -7.67
C ASP A 199 -6.45 -23.33 -8.87
N PHE A 200 -5.58 -23.81 -9.74
CA PHE A 200 -5.98 -24.66 -10.84
C PHE A 200 -6.64 -25.94 -10.29
N LYS A 201 -7.92 -26.07 -10.48
CA LYS A 201 -8.60 -27.35 -10.28
C LYS A 201 -8.14 -28.31 -11.38
N THR A 202 -7.26 -29.21 -11.03
CA THR A 202 -6.89 -30.37 -11.84
C THR A 202 -8.06 -31.36 -11.94
#